data_25501d7facefe99f8e8ac51499042622
#
_entry.id   25501d7facefe99f8e8ac51499042622
#
_cell.length_a   1.000
_cell.length_b   1.000
_cell.length_c   1.000
_cell.angle_alpha   90.00
_cell.angle_beta   90.00
_cell.angle_gamma   90.00
#
_symmetry.space_group_name_H-M   'P 1'
#
loop_
_entity.id
_entity.type
_entity.pdbx_description
1 polymer ?
#
loop_
_entity_poly.entity_id
_entity_poly.type
_entity_poly.pdbx_seq_one_letter_code
_entity_poly.pdbx_strand_id
1 'polypeptide(L)'
;MRVATWRGGTEITIDEVPDPKPGPGQLVLKVHSSGICGTDIHKTQGLFPGTPPEVLGHEFVGQVVEIGEGVDESLMGKIIGCTLTASCGECEGCLTWSVMHCEREARFAGGFAEYVLVDHRQAHIVPDGLDPEAASMAEPLACVISTLNMLGDIEEGCDALVVGGGLLGLLTVGVLNDRGAGRIILSEPNPMRLAMGKQFGASILNDPTKDDLTELVKDTTGGYGVKIGAEAVGVPQLVANVSKLIRPRGNLVLVGVSPQGSSLPVDLYDLHYKEITLSGAFGAGNAFGEALETLPRLNLEGVVSGRYPLEKTEEAMAVSASGVGVKYMIAPND
;
A
#
# COMPACT_ATOMS: atom_id res chain seq x y z
N MET A 1 -14.99 -20.26 -13.48
CA MET A 1 -14.97 -18.87 -12.99
C MET A 1 -14.35 -17.94 -14.02
N ARG A 2 -14.68 -16.64 -13.96
CA ARG A 2 -14.09 -15.62 -14.83
C ARG A 2 -12.89 -14.97 -14.12
N VAL A 3 -11.88 -14.64 -14.92
CA VAL A 3 -10.67 -13.95 -14.45
C VAL A 3 -10.26 -12.88 -15.46
N ALA A 4 -9.68 -11.78 -15.00
CA ALA A 4 -9.07 -10.77 -15.86
C ALA A 4 -7.57 -11.06 -15.99
N THR A 5 -7.16 -11.54 -17.15
CA THR A 5 -5.80 -11.98 -17.45
C THR A 5 -5.04 -10.91 -18.20
N TRP A 6 -3.93 -10.44 -17.63
CA TRP A 6 -2.96 -9.60 -18.31
C TRP A 6 -2.17 -10.41 -19.35
N ARG A 7 -2.16 -9.93 -20.62
CA ARG A 7 -1.52 -10.60 -21.76
C ARG A 7 -0.18 -9.98 -22.17
N GLY A 8 0.17 -8.88 -21.55
CA GLY A 8 1.35 -8.08 -21.87
C GLY A 8 0.97 -6.66 -22.33
N GLY A 9 1.88 -5.70 -22.16
CA GLY A 9 1.54 -4.30 -22.37
C GLY A 9 0.31 -3.91 -21.55
N THR A 10 -0.68 -3.25 -22.16
CA THR A 10 -1.94 -2.86 -21.49
C THR A 10 -3.09 -3.83 -21.73
N GLU A 11 -2.87 -4.93 -22.44
CA GLU A 11 -3.91 -5.87 -22.85
C GLU A 11 -4.40 -6.72 -21.67
N ILE A 12 -5.69 -6.64 -21.36
CA ILE A 12 -6.40 -7.46 -20.37
C ILE A 12 -7.54 -8.19 -21.07
N THR A 13 -7.59 -9.51 -20.93
CA THR A 13 -8.70 -10.35 -21.45
C THR A 13 -9.49 -10.95 -20.32
N ILE A 14 -10.79 -11.16 -20.52
CA ILE A 14 -11.61 -11.94 -19.59
C ILE A 14 -11.63 -13.38 -20.08
N ASP A 15 -11.09 -14.25 -19.24
CA ASP A 15 -11.01 -15.68 -19.52
C ASP A 15 -11.97 -16.47 -18.63
N GLU A 16 -12.49 -17.57 -19.16
CA GLU A 16 -13.18 -18.59 -18.39
C GLU A 16 -12.19 -19.72 -18.05
N VAL A 17 -11.99 -19.95 -16.76
CA VAL A 17 -11.12 -21.01 -16.24
C VAL A 17 -11.88 -21.90 -15.26
N PRO A 18 -11.42 -23.14 -15.01
CA PRO A 18 -12.04 -23.98 -13.98
C PRO A 18 -12.07 -23.30 -12.62
N ASP A 19 -13.12 -23.54 -11.84
CA ASP A 19 -13.17 -23.07 -10.45
C ASP A 19 -12.03 -23.70 -9.64
N PRO A 20 -11.34 -22.92 -8.78
CA PRO A 20 -10.26 -23.42 -7.95
C PRO A 20 -10.81 -24.40 -6.92
N LYS A 21 -10.02 -25.44 -6.61
CA LYS A 21 -10.33 -26.39 -5.52
C LYS A 21 -9.18 -26.38 -4.52
N PRO A 22 -9.48 -26.27 -3.22
CA PRO A 22 -8.43 -26.20 -2.23
C PRO A 22 -7.79 -27.56 -1.99
N GLY A 23 -6.48 -27.61 -2.01
CA GLY A 23 -5.68 -28.72 -1.47
C GLY A 23 -5.44 -28.56 0.03
N PRO A 24 -4.63 -29.44 0.65
CA PRO A 24 -4.29 -29.35 2.06
C PRO A 24 -3.69 -27.97 2.42
N GLY A 25 -4.17 -27.36 3.49
CA GLY A 25 -3.72 -26.05 3.95
C GLY A 25 -4.20 -24.87 3.10
N GLN A 26 -5.07 -25.07 2.11
CA GLN A 26 -5.58 -24.02 1.24
C GLN A 26 -7.06 -23.74 1.49
N LEU A 27 -7.49 -22.57 1.04
CA LEU A 27 -8.90 -22.19 1.06
C LEU A 27 -9.23 -21.39 -0.21
N VAL A 28 -10.51 -21.38 -0.59
CA VAL A 28 -11.04 -20.62 -1.71
C VAL A 28 -11.83 -19.44 -1.19
N LEU A 29 -11.51 -18.26 -1.72
CA LEU A 29 -12.25 -17.04 -1.45
C LEU A 29 -13.13 -16.68 -2.65
N LYS A 30 -14.40 -16.36 -2.38
CA LYS A 30 -15.22 -15.57 -3.31
C LYS A 30 -14.83 -14.12 -3.13
N VAL A 31 -14.19 -13.51 -4.12
CA VAL A 31 -13.66 -12.14 -4.02
C VAL A 31 -14.82 -11.14 -3.91
N HIS A 32 -14.79 -10.30 -2.90
CA HIS A 32 -15.72 -9.18 -2.74
C HIS A 32 -15.26 -7.98 -3.56
N SER A 33 -14.02 -7.57 -3.37
CA SER A 33 -13.38 -6.45 -4.08
C SER A 33 -11.87 -6.62 -4.09
N SER A 34 -11.23 -6.09 -5.13
CA SER A 34 -9.78 -6.05 -5.27
C SER A 34 -9.34 -4.66 -5.73
N GLY A 35 -8.48 -4.01 -4.95
CA GLY A 35 -7.90 -2.71 -5.29
C GLY A 35 -6.91 -2.80 -6.44
N ILE A 36 -6.89 -1.76 -7.30
CA ILE A 36 -5.84 -1.58 -8.30
C ILE A 36 -4.67 -0.86 -7.64
N CYS A 37 -3.49 -1.48 -7.68
CA CYS A 37 -2.23 -0.95 -7.16
C CYS A 37 -1.40 -0.29 -8.26
N GLY A 38 -0.54 0.66 -7.88
CA GLY A 38 0.50 1.18 -8.77
C GLY A 38 1.42 0.08 -9.32
N THR A 39 1.65 -0.99 -8.56
CA THR A 39 2.41 -2.17 -9.01
C THR A 39 1.75 -2.87 -10.21
N ASP A 40 0.42 -3.00 -10.22
CA ASP A 40 -0.30 -3.57 -11.36
C ASP A 40 -0.11 -2.72 -12.62
N ILE A 41 -0.20 -1.39 -12.47
CA ILE A 41 0.05 -0.43 -13.56
C ILE A 41 1.51 -0.51 -14.03
N HIS A 42 2.47 -0.53 -13.10
CA HIS A 42 3.90 -0.62 -13.45
C HIS A 42 4.25 -1.94 -14.17
N LYS A 43 3.60 -3.08 -13.82
CA LYS A 43 3.74 -4.33 -14.57
C LYS A 43 3.31 -4.15 -16.02
N THR A 44 2.13 -3.56 -16.28
CA THR A 44 1.61 -3.34 -17.63
C THR A 44 2.47 -2.38 -18.45
N GLN A 45 3.22 -1.49 -17.79
CA GLN A 45 4.14 -0.55 -18.41
C GLN A 45 5.58 -1.10 -18.56
N GLY A 46 5.86 -2.32 -18.08
CA GLY A 46 7.20 -2.90 -18.09
C GLY A 46 8.18 -2.27 -17.10
N LEU A 47 7.68 -1.51 -16.11
CA LEU A 47 8.46 -0.86 -15.06
C LEU A 47 8.62 -1.70 -13.79
N PHE A 48 7.87 -2.81 -13.69
CA PHE A 48 7.94 -3.75 -12.58
C PHE A 48 7.91 -5.20 -13.13
N PRO A 49 8.63 -6.15 -12.49
CA PRO A 49 8.66 -7.54 -12.94
C PRO A 49 7.27 -8.18 -12.97
N GLY A 50 6.96 -8.89 -14.04
CA GLY A 50 5.74 -9.68 -14.23
C GLY A 50 5.92 -10.57 -15.47
N THR A 51 5.21 -11.69 -15.52
CA THR A 51 5.32 -12.64 -16.63
C THR A 51 3.92 -12.95 -17.16
N PRO A 52 3.49 -12.31 -18.26
CA PRO A 52 2.20 -12.64 -18.85
C PRO A 52 2.23 -14.06 -19.49
N PRO A 53 1.10 -14.82 -19.48
CA PRO A 53 -0.19 -14.40 -18.95
C PRO A 53 -0.25 -14.48 -17.41
N GLU A 54 -0.80 -13.44 -16.76
CA GLU A 54 -0.92 -13.35 -15.29
C GLU A 54 -2.26 -12.74 -14.91
N VAL A 55 -2.93 -13.25 -13.89
CA VAL A 55 -4.06 -12.58 -13.23
C VAL A 55 -3.50 -11.62 -12.19
N LEU A 56 -3.79 -10.33 -12.33
CA LEU A 56 -3.30 -9.28 -11.44
C LEU A 56 -4.22 -9.07 -10.23
N GLY A 57 -3.89 -8.06 -9.41
CA GLY A 57 -4.63 -7.70 -8.20
C GLY A 57 -4.12 -8.45 -6.96
N HIS A 58 -3.68 -7.71 -5.96
CA HIS A 58 -3.12 -8.27 -4.73
C HIS A 58 -3.64 -7.56 -3.47
N GLU A 59 -4.55 -6.62 -3.64
CA GLU A 59 -5.20 -5.87 -2.55
C GLU A 59 -6.67 -6.28 -2.51
N PHE A 60 -6.98 -7.48 -2.02
CA PHE A 60 -8.33 -8.00 -2.07
C PHE A 60 -8.82 -8.55 -0.73
N VAL A 61 -10.13 -8.59 -0.60
CA VAL A 61 -10.86 -9.31 0.42
C VAL A 61 -11.90 -10.23 -0.22
N GLY A 62 -12.23 -11.31 0.47
CA GLY A 62 -13.26 -12.23 0.01
C GLY A 62 -13.84 -13.07 1.12
N GLN A 63 -14.98 -13.71 0.84
CA GLN A 63 -15.61 -14.66 1.74
C GLN A 63 -15.03 -16.05 1.50
N VAL A 64 -14.67 -16.75 2.57
CA VAL A 64 -14.27 -18.15 2.51
C VAL A 64 -15.47 -19.01 2.11
N VAL A 65 -15.38 -19.68 0.97
CA VAL A 65 -16.46 -20.51 0.42
C VAL A 65 -16.12 -22.00 0.37
N GLU A 66 -14.82 -22.34 0.41
CA GLU A 66 -14.35 -23.74 0.47
C GLU A 66 -13.02 -23.78 1.21
N ILE A 67 -12.81 -24.85 2.00
CA ILE A 67 -11.57 -25.08 2.77
C ILE A 67 -11.00 -26.45 2.46
N GLY A 68 -9.69 -26.56 2.42
CA GLY A 68 -8.96 -27.81 2.26
C GLY A 68 -8.64 -28.49 3.59
N GLU A 69 -8.09 -29.68 3.50
CA GLU A 69 -7.68 -30.46 4.67
C GLU A 69 -6.67 -29.68 5.54
N GLY A 70 -6.84 -29.73 6.86
CA GLY A 70 -5.95 -29.10 7.85
C GLY A 70 -6.18 -27.60 8.05
N VAL A 71 -7.16 -26.99 7.38
CA VAL A 71 -7.56 -25.60 7.61
C VAL A 71 -8.63 -25.55 8.72
N ASP A 72 -8.57 -24.53 9.57
CA ASP A 72 -9.54 -24.29 10.63
C ASP A 72 -10.96 -24.09 10.05
N GLU A 73 -11.90 -24.97 10.40
CA GLU A 73 -13.29 -24.91 9.92
C GLU A 73 -14.01 -23.62 10.32
N SER A 74 -13.56 -22.94 11.40
CA SER A 74 -14.14 -21.67 11.84
C SER A 74 -13.95 -20.52 10.84
N LEU A 75 -13.05 -20.67 9.85
CA LEU A 75 -12.85 -19.73 8.78
C LEU A 75 -13.97 -19.76 7.73
N MET A 76 -14.74 -20.88 7.63
CA MET A 76 -15.82 -21.00 6.66
C MET A 76 -16.83 -19.85 6.80
N GLY A 77 -17.12 -19.18 5.70
CA GLY A 77 -18.04 -18.04 5.64
C GLY A 77 -17.49 -16.71 6.17
N LYS A 78 -16.30 -16.71 6.78
CA LYS A 78 -15.67 -15.45 7.23
C LYS A 78 -15.22 -14.60 6.04
N ILE A 79 -15.21 -13.29 6.25
CA ILE A 79 -14.55 -12.35 5.35
C ILE A 79 -13.09 -12.27 5.76
N ILE A 80 -12.19 -12.48 4.84
CA ILE A 80 -10.75 -12.38 5.07
C ILE A 80 -10.06 -11.50 4.04
N GLY A 81 -9.01 -10.81 4.48
CA GLY A 81 -8.00 -10.20 3.64
C GLY A 81 -6.75 -11.06 3.61
N CYS A 82 -5.92 -10.90 2.60
CA CYS A 82 -4.75 -11.76 2.40
C CYS A 82 -3.47 -10.96 2.25
N THR A 83 -2.40 -11.43 2.91
CA THR A 83 -1.05 -11.00 2.58
C THR A 83 -0.63 -11.57 1.22
N LEU A 84 0.22 -10.84 0.50
CA LEU A 84 0.73 -11.28 -0.82
C LEU A 84 1.44 -12.64 -0.76
N THR A 85 2.11 -12.93 0.35
CA THR A 85 2.99 -14.09 0.52
C THR A 85 2.60 -14.92 1.74
N ALA A 86 2.48 -16.25 1.56
CA ALA A 86 2.43 -17.19 2.67
C ALA A 86 3.86 -17.51 3.11
N SER A 87 4.30 -16.92 4.21
CA SER A 87 5.62 -17.19 4.78
C SER A 87 5.64 -18.51 5.55
N CYS A 88 6.79 -19.21 5.55
CA CYS A 88 6.92 -20.47 6.28
C CYS A 88 7.09 -20.30 7.80
N GLY A 89 7.50 -19.11 8.28
CA GLY A 89 7.73 -18.80 9.70
C GLY A 89 8.98 -19.41 10.31
N GLU A 90 9.77 -20.21 9.57
CA GLU A 90 10.89 -20.99 10.14
C GLU A 90 12.24 -20.85 9.40
N CYS A 91 12.25 -20.24 8.19
CA CYS A 91 13.51 -19.99 7.48
C CYS A 91 14.21 -18.73 8.03
N GLU A 92 15.48 -18.55 7.65
CA GLU A 92 16.28 -17.41 8.10
C GLU A 92 15.62 -16.07 7.74
N GLY A 93 15.09 -15.93 6.52
CA GLY A 93 14.38 -14.75 6.09
C GLY A 93 13.20 -14.39 7.00
N CYS A 94 12.38 -15.39 7.37
CA CYS A 94 11.23 -15.18 8.27
C CYS A 94 11.63 -14.83 9.71
N LEU A 95 12.69 -15.45 10.23
CA LEU A 95 13.06 -15.33 11.63
C LEU A 95 13.95 -14.13 11.94
N THR A 96 14.76 -13.70 10.97
CA THR A 96 15.81 -12.68 11.22
C THR A 96 15.61 -11.38 10.44
N TRP A 97 14.91 -11.41 9.29
CA TRP A 97 14.76 -10.22 8.43
C TRP A 97 13.30 -9.79 8.34
N SER A 98 12.55 -10.36 7.40
CA SER A 98 11.12 -10.09 7.21
C SER A 98 10.47 -11.29 6.53
N VAL A 99 9.22 -11.57 6.84
CA VAL A 99 8.41 -12.59 6.16
C VAL A 99 8.36 -12.41 4.62
N MET A 100 8.58 -11.18 4.15
CA MET A 100 8.69 -10.85 2.72
C MET A 100 9.94 -11.42 2.05
N HIS A 101 10.94 -11.86 2.82
CA HIS A 101 12.16 -12.54 2.37
C HIS A 101 12.11 -14.04 2.63
N CYS A 102 10.93 -14.62 2.71
CA CYS A 102 10.77 -16.06 2.89
C CYS A 102 11.35 -16.84 1.72
N GLU A 103 12.21 -17.82 2.02
CA GLU A 103 12.83 -18.68 1.01
C GLU A 103 11.87 -19.74 0.43
N ARG A 104 10.77 -19.99 1.12
CA ARG A 104 9.76 -21.01 0.80
C ARG A 104 8.37 -20.38 0.72
N GLU A 105 8.28 -19.22 0.09
CA GLU A 105 7.02 -18.52 -0.06
C GLU A 105 6.04 -19.25 -0.99
N ALA A 106 4.76 -19.21 -0.65
CA ALA A 106 3.67 -19.49 -1.58
C ALA A 106 2.94 -18.17 -1.91
N ARG A 107 2.59 -18.00 -3.17
CA ARG A 107 1.82 -16.83 -3.65
C ARG A 107 0.47 -17.30 -4.16
N PHE A 108 -0.54 -16.43 -4.06
CA PHE A 108 -1.83 -16.68 -4.65
C PHE A 108 -1.85 -16.29 -6.15
N ALA A 109 -2.82 -16.78 -6.89
CA ALA A 109 -3.25 -16.16 -8.16
C ALA A 109 -3.91 -14.82 -7.86
N GLY A 110 -3.87 -13.87 -8.81
CA GLY A 110 -4.34 -12.50 -8.56
C GLY A 110 -5.84 -12.38 -8.24
N GLY A 111 -6.19 -11.31 -7.54
CA GLY A 111 -7.53 -11.00 -7.06
C GLY A 111 -8.48 -10.38 -8.09
N PHE A 112 -8.04 -10.15 -9.35
CA PHE A 112 -8.95 -9.76 -10.42
C PHE A 112 -9.63 -11.01 -11.01
N ALA A 113 -10.36 -11.70 -10.14
CA ALA A 113 -11.01 -12.99 -10.39
C ALA A 113 -12.25 -13.16 -9.51
N GLU A 114 -13.22 -13.95 -9.96
CA GLU A 114 -14.41 -14.26 -9.14
C GLU A 114 -14.04 -15.03 -7.85
N TYR A 115 -13.07 -15.94 -7.96
CA TYR A 115 -12.55 -16.73 -6.83
C TYR A 115 -11.02 -16.75 -6.85
N VAL A 116 -10.42 -16.84 -5.67
CA VAL A 116 -8.97 -16.97 -5.49
C VAL A 116 -8.65 -18.13 -4.55
N LEU A 117 -7.66 -18.94 -4.95
CA LEU A 117 -7.07 -19.96 -4.10
C LEU A 117 -5.93 -19.35 -3.30
N VAL A 118 -5.97 -19.44 -1.97
CA VAL A 118 -4.95 -18.91 -1.08
C VAL A 118 -4.49 -19.96 -0.05
N ASP A 119 -3.29 -19.81 0.46
CA ASP A 119 -2.79 -20.57 1.59
C ASP A 119 -3.38 -19.99 2.89
N HIS A 120 -3.83 -20.82 3.83
CA HIS A 120 -4.44 -20.35 5.07
C HIS A 120 -3.52 -19.43 5.90
N ARG A 121 -2.20 -19.55 5.73
CA ARG A 121 -1.22 -18.67 6.40
C ARG A 121 -1.26 -17.21 5.92
N GLN A 122 -1.86 -16.97 4.75
CA GLN A 122 -2.07 -15.61 4.21
C GLN A 122 -3.35 -14.96 4.73
N ALA A 123 -4.23 -15.77 5.36
CA ALA A 123 -5.57 -15.37 5.71
C ALA A 123 -5.61 -14.58 7.03
N HIS A 124 -6.20 -13.39 6.99
CA HIS A 124 -6.47 -12.56 8.16
C HIS A 124 -7.97 -12.24 8.21
N ILE A 125 -8.62 -12.61 9.32
CA ILE A 125 -10.05 -12.35 9.50
C ILE A 125 -10.28 -10.84 9.58
N VAL A 126 -11.18 -10.34 8.74
CA VAL A 126 -11.63 -8.96 8.78
C VAL A 126 -12.48 -8.76 10.05
N PRO A 127 -12.18 -7.76 10.89
CA PRO A 127 -12.95 -7.48 12.09
C PRO A 127 -14.44 -7.26 11.80
N ASP A 128 -15.31 -7.75 12.69
CA ASP A 128 -16.74 -7.57 12.57
C ASP A 128 -17.10 -6.07 12.52
N GLY A 129 -17.92 -5.70 11.56
CA GLY A 129 -18.36 -4.30 11.35
C GLY A 129 -17.44 -3.46 10.47
N LEU A 130 -16.25 -3.92 10.11
CA LEU A 130 -15.43 -3.25 9.09
C LEU A 130 -15.99 -3.57 7.70
N ASP A 131 -16.25 -2.53 6.92
CA ASP A 131 -16.68 -2.67 5.53
C ASP A 131 -15.64 -3.50 4.73
N PRO A 132 -16.06 -4.56 4.02
CA PRO A 132 -15.15 -5.39 3.22
C PRO A 132 -14.37 -4.61 2.16
N GLU A 133 -14.96 -3.59 1.53
CA GLU A 133 -14.25 -2.76 0.56
C GLU A 133 -13.16 -1.93 1.25
N ALA A 134 -13.45 -1.36 2.42
CA ALA A 134 -12.44 -0.68 3.23
C ALA A 134 -11.33 -1.65 3.67
N ALA A 135 -11.70 -2.88 4.04
CA ALA A 135 -10.74 -3.91 4.45
C ALA A 135 -9.79 -4.34 3.33
N SER A 136 -10.15 -4.19 2.04
CA SER A 136 -9.22 -4.43 0.92
C SER A 136 -8.03 -3.46 0.91
N MET A 137 -8.14 -2.32 1.60
CA MET A 137 -7.03 -1.38 1.80
C MET A 137 -6.06 -1.78 2.92
N ALA A 138 -6.29 -2.92 3.58
CA ALA A 138 -5.36 -3.42 4.61
C ALA A 138 -3.98 -3.74 4.04
N GLU A 139 -3.89 -4.24 2.79
CA GLU A 139 -2.61 -4.56 2.17
C GLU A 139 -1.76 -3.28 1.97
N PRO A 140 -2.21 -2.23 1.26
CA PRO A 140 -1.43 -1.00 1.13
C PRO A 140 -1.19 -0.28 2.46
N LEU A 141 -2.13 -0.34 3.42
CA LEU A 141 -1.91 0.19 4.76
C LEU A 141 -0.83 -0.57 5.52
N ALA A 142 -0.78 -1.90 5.39
CA ALA A 142 0.27 -2.71 5.99
C ALA A 142 1.66 -2.36 5.43
N CYS A 143 1.76 -2.02 4.14
CA CYS A 143 3.01 -1.52 3.53
C CYS A 143 3.46 -0.19 4.18
N VAL A 144 2.52 0.73 4.40
CA VAL A 144 2.80 2.00 5.09
C VAL A 144 3.24 1.75 6.54
N ILE A 145 2.49 0.94 7.29
CA ILE A 145 2.80 0.59 8.68
C ILE A 145 4.17 -0.09 8.76
N SER A 146 4.45 -1.08 7.90
CA SER A 146 5.76 -1.74 7.84
C SER A 146 6.90 -0.75 7.61
N THR A 147 6.70 0.23 6.72
CA THR A 147 7.69 1.28 6.45
C THR A 147 7.90 2.20 7.67
N LEU A 148 6.83 2.62 8.33
CA LEU A 148 6.92 3.48 9.51
C LEU A 148 7.47 2.74 10.74
N ASN A 149 7.24 1.42 10.85
CA ASN A 149 7.82 0.59 11.92
C ASN A 149 9.36 0.54 11.88
N MET A 150 9.98 0.81 10.70
CA MET A 150 11.44 0.96 10.60
C MET A 150 11.98 2.16 11.41
N LEU A 151 11.12 3.10 11.81
CA LEU A 151 11.51 4.27 12.61
C LEU A 151 11.50 4.01 14.11
N GLY A 152 10.93 2.89 14.55
CA GLY A 152 10.58 2.69 15.96
C GLY A 152 9.40 3.57 16.38
N ASP A 153 9.38 3.96 17.64
CA ASP A 153 8.32 4.81 18.19
C ASP A 153 8.33 6.21 17.56
N ILE A 154 7.17 6.70 17.15
CA ILE A 154 7.00 8.06 16.67
C ILE A 154 7.07 9.02 17.88
N GLU A 155 7.95 10.02 17.80
CA GLU A 155 8.05 11.07 18.81
C GLU A 155 6.74 11.86 18.87
N GLU A 156 6.04 11.81 20.00
CA GLU A 156 4.76 12.51 20.19
C GLU A 156 4.90 14.01 19.92
N GLY A 157 3.97 14.55 19.15
CA GLY A 157 3.95 15.98 18.78
C GLY A 157 5.01 16.38 17.75
N CYS A 158 5.78 15.45 17.16
CA CYS A 158 6.79 15.79 16.17
C CYS A 158 6.18 16.31 14.85
N ASP A 159 6.94 17.16 14.16
CA ASP A 159 6.58 17.64 12.84
C ASP A 159 6.90 16.58 11.77
N ALA A 160 5.98 16.38 10.84
CA ALA A 160 6.14 15.46 9.72
C ALA A 160 5.81 16.12 8.38
N LEU A 161 6.48 15.67 7.31
CA LEU A 161 6.22 16.03 5.93
C LEU A 161 5.93 14.77 5.12
N VAL A 162 4.82 14.76 4.39
CA VAL A 162 4.48 13.73 3.42
C VAL A 162 4.42 14.36 2.03
N VAL A 163 5.20 13.84 1.10
CA VAL A 163 5.20 14.27 -0.32
C VAL A 163 4.51 13.21 -1.16
N GLY A 164 3.42 13.63 -1.82
CA GLY A 164 2.51 12.77 -2.56
C GLY A 164 1.22 12.45 -1.79
N GLY A 165 0.07 12.81 -2.37
CA GLY A 165 -1.27 12.60 -1.80
C GLY A 165 -2.04 11.47 -2.48
N GLY A 166 -1.37 10.49 -3.10
CA GLY A 166 -1.96 9.23 -3.52
C GLY A 166 -2.36 8.38 -2.32
N LEU A 167 -2.91 7.17 -2.54
CA LEU A 167 -3.37 6.31 -1.44
C LEU A 167 -2.30 6.11 -0.36
N LEU A 168 -1.09 5.71 -0.73
CA LEU A 168 -0.01 5.47 0.24
C LEU A 168 0.35 6.74 1.03
N GLY A 169 0.38 7.91 0.37
CA GLY A 169 0.64 9.17 1.06
C GLY A 169 -0.45 9.57 2.04
N LEU A 170 -1.72 9.43 1.65
CA LEU A 170 -2.86 9.68 2.54
C LEU A 170 -2.86 8.72 3.74
N LEU A 171 -2.63 7.41 3.50
CA LEU A 171 -2.48 6.42 4.56
C LEU A 171 -1.28 6.74 5.47
N THR A 172 -0.17 7.24 4.92
CA THR A 172 1.00 7.68 5.71
C THR A 172 0.63 8.85 6.63
N VAL A 173 -0.09 9.85 6.12
CA VAL A 173 -0.64 10.94 6.95
C VAL A 173 -1.51 10.38 8.07
N GLY A 174 -2.43 9.45 7.73
CA GLY A 174 -3.34 8.84 8.70
C GLY A 174 -2.61 8.08 9.81
N VAL A 175 -1.63 7.25 9.48
CA VAL A 175 -0.85 6.49 10.46
C VAL A 175 0.02 7.41 11.32
N LEU A 176 0.66 8.44 10.74
CA LEU A 176 1.43 9.42 11.50
C LEU A 176 0.54 10.18 12.51
N ASN A 177 -0.67 10.57 12.09
CA ASN A 177 -1.65 11.22 12.96
C ASN A 177 -2.14 10.27 14.08
N ASP A 178 -2.49 9.02 13.74
CA ASP A 178 -2.92 7.98 14.69
C ASP A 178 -1.84 7.66 15.73
N ARG A 179 -0.56 7.76 15.35
CA ARG A 179 0.60 7.54 16.22
C ARG A 179 1.09 8.80 16.95
N GLY A 180 0.35 9.91 16.92
CA GLY A 180 0.62 11.10 17.72
C GLY A 180 1.62 12.08 17.13
N ALA A 181 1.92 12.05 15.82
CA ALA A 181 2.62 13.14 15.18
C ALA A 181 1.85 14.46 15.36
N GLY A 182 2.55 15.59 15.52
CA GLY A 182 1.95 16.90 15.75
C GLY A 182 1.48 17.56 14.45
N ARG A 183 2.31 18.47 13.90
CA ARG A 183 2.00 19.11 12.63
C ARG A 183 2.41 18.20 11.47
N ILE A 184 1.43 17.82 10.64
CA ILE A 184 1.68 17.02 9.43
C ILE A 184 1.44 17.90 8.21
N ILE A 185 2.48 18.12 7.42
CA ILE A 185 2.43 18.83 6.14
C ILE A 185 2.21 17.79 5.04
N LEU A 186 1.18 17.94 4.23
CA LEU A 186 0.99 17.18 3.00
C LEU A 186 1.28 18.07 1.79
N SER A 187 2.21 17.65 0.92
CA SER A 187 2.52 18.31 -0.36
C SER A 187 1.99 17.47 -1.52
N GLU A 188 1.03 18.01 -2.28
CA GLU A 188 0.35 17.31 -3.39
C GLU A 188 -0.20 18.33 -4.40
N PRO A 189 0.12 18.19 -5.71
CA PRO A 189 -0.36 19.11 -6.73
C PRO A 189 -1.82 18.93 -7.13
N ASN A 190 -2.40 17.72 -6.94
CA ASN A 190 -3.81 17.47 -7.25
C ASN A 190 -4.71 18.04 -6.15
N PRO A 191 -5.58 19.02 -6.45
CA PRO A 191 -6.36 19.72 -5.42
C PRO A 191 -7.36 18.83 -4.69
N MET A 192 -7.89 17.80 -5.34
CA MET A 192 -8.82 16.84 -4.71
C MET A 192 -8.07 15.97 -3.70
N ARG A 193 -6.91 15.40 -4.07
CA ARG A 193 -6.08 14.59 -3.18
C ARG A 193 -5.53 15.43 -2.02
N LEU A 194 -5.09 16.65 -2.32
CA LEU A 194 -4.60 17.59 -1.31
C LEU A 194 -5.69 17.90 -0.27
N ALA A 195 -6.92 18.21 -0.72
CA ALA A 195 -8.04 18.47 0.18
C ALA A 195 -8.37 17.24 1.07
N MET A 196 -8.26 16.04 0.52
CA MET A 196 -8.47 14.78 1.24
C MET A 196 -7.46 14.57 2.38
N GLY A 197 -6.26 15.17 2.29
CA GLY A 197 -5.27 15.11 3.35
C GLY A 197 -5.77 15.57 4.71
N LYS A 198 -6.71 16.52 4.77
CA LYS A 198 -7.28 17.02 6.03
C LYS A 198 -8.05 15.93 6.80
N GLN A 199 -8.81 15.10 6.10
CA GLN A 199 -9.57 14.02 6.75
C GLN A 199 -8.68 12.91 7.31
N PHE A 200 -7.44 12.78 6.78
CA PHE A 200 -6.42 11.88 7.31
C PHE A 200 -5.58 12.50 8.43
N GLY A 201 -5.73 13.79 8.71
CA GLY A 201 -5.04 14.46 9.82
C GLY A 201 -3.91 15.42 9.39
N ALA A 202 -3.73 15.70 8.08
CA ALA A 202 -2.81 16.76 7.67
C ALA A 202 -3.30 18.12 8.18
N SER A 203 -2.49 18.77 9.01
CA SER A 203 -2.79 20.08 9.56
C SER A 203 -2.40 21.21 8.60
N ILE A 204 -1.45 20.97 7.70
CA ILE A 204 -0.94 21.94 6.73
C ILE A 204 -0.96 21.31 5.35
N LEU A 205 -1.51 22.02 4.37
CA LEU A 205 -1.58 21.59 2.98
C LEU A 205 -0.70 22.49 2.12
N ASN A 206 0.09 21.87 1.24
CA ASN A 206 0.96 22.56 0.28
C ASN A 206 0.63 22.11 -1.15
N ASP A 207 0.32 23.06 -2.01
CA ASP A 207 0.28 22.84 -3.45
C ASP A 207 1.64 23.27 -4.04
N PRO A 208 2.53 22.33 -4.38
CA PRO A 208 3.90 22.66 -4.84
C PRO A 208 3.92 23.38 -6.20
N THR A 209 2.79 23.53 -6.87
CA THR A 209 2.67 24.33 -8.10
C THR A 209 2.45 25.81 -7.82
N LYS A 210 2.13 26.17 -6.58
CA LYS A 210 1.79 27.53 -6.15
C LYS A 210 2.70 28.03 -5.03
N ASP A 211 3.10 27.16 -4.12
CA ASP A 211 3.74 27.51 -2.87
C ASP A 211 5.12 26.85 -2.76
N ASP A 212 6.09 27.57 -2.21
CA ASP A 212 7.42 27.01 -1.93
C ASP A 212 7.38 26.10 -0.68
N LEU A 213 7.51 24.81 -0.90
CA LEU A 213 7.54 23.81 0.17
C LEU A 213 8.70 24.05 1.16
N THR A 214 9.86 24.52 0.67
CA THR A 214 11.04 24.75 1.51
C THR A 214 10.80 25.89 2.49
N GLU A 215 10.25 27.00 2.01
CA GLU A 215 9.87 28.15 2.84
C GLU A 215 8.79 27.74 3.84
N LEU A 216 7.76 27.01 3.40
CA LEU A 216 6.68 26.53 4.27
C LEU A 216 7.21 25.66 5.41
N VAL A 217 8.07 24.68 5.12
CA VAL A 217 8.67 23.82 6.16
C VAL A 217 9.52 24.64 7.12
N LYS A 218 10.34 25.58 6.60
CA LYS A 218 11.17 26.47 7.41
C LYS A 218 10.33 27.30 8.37
N ASP A 219 9.29 27.95 7.88
CA ASP A 219 8.40 28.78 8.70
C ASP A 219 7.64 27.94 9.75
N THR A 220 7.17 26.76 9.34
CA THR A 220 6.47 25.84 10.25
C THR A 220 7.34 25.35 11.38
N THR A 221 8.63 25.04 11.11
CA THR A 221 9.55 24.37 12.03
C THR A 221 10.56 25.32 12.69
N GLY A 222 10.43 26.63 12.48
CA GLY A 222 11.41 27.60 12.97
C GLY A 222 12.81 27.46 12.34
N GLY A 223 12.88 26.93 11.12
CA GLY A 223 14.10 26.72 10.36
C GLY A 223 14.83 25.40 10.62
N TYR A 224 14.37 24.58 11.55
CA TYR A 224 15.04 23.31 11.89
C TYR A 224 14.75 22.16 10.92
N GLY A 225 13.60 22.16 10.25
CA GLY A 225 13.10 21.06 9.43
C GLY A 225 12.23 20.07 10.22
N VAL A 226 11.66 19.10 9.52
CA VAL A 226 10.74 18.09 10.12
C VAL A 226 11.51 16.92 10.74
N LYS A 227 10.89 16.26 11.73
CA LYS A 227 11.42 15.00 12.32
C LYS A 227 11.29 13.84 11.33
N ILE A 228 10.18 13.75 10.63
CA ILE A 228 9.87 12.67 9.70
C ILE A 228 9.54 13.27 8.34
N GLY A 229 10.28 12.88 7.30
CA GLY A 229 9.94 13.14 5.92
C GLY A 229 9.61 11.83 5.21
N ALA A 230 8.43 11.74 4.61
CA ALA A 230 7.99 10.58 3.84
C ALA A 230 7.83 10.95 2.37
N GLU A 231 8.46 10.19 1.48
CA GLU A 231 8.27 10.31 0.05
C GLU A 231 7.38 9.17 -0.44
N ALA A 232 6.20 9.51 -0.98
CA ALA A 232 5.13 8.57 -1.34
C ALA A 232 4.77 8.59 -2.86
N VAL A 233 5.69 9.08 -3.71
CA VAL A 233 5.51 9.13 -5.17
C VAL A 233 6.40 8.13 -5.89
N GLY A 234 7.60 7.87 -5.35
CA GLY A 234 8.61 7.01 -5.96
C GLY A 234 9.54 7.76 -6.94
N VAL A 235 9.72 9.08 -6.76
CA VAL A 235 10.56 9.91 -7.62
C VAL A 235 11.86 10.28 -6.90
N PRO A 236 13.04 9.81 -7.37
CA PRO A 236 14.32 10.05 -6.69
C PRO A 236 14.63 11.52 -6.40
N GLN A 237 14.24 12.42 -7.29
CA GLN A 237 14.45 13.85 -7.08
C GLN A 237 13.60 14.40 -5.92
N LEU A 238 12.37 13.88 -5.71
CA LEU A 238 11.54 14.28 -4.57
C LEU A 238 12.16 13.78 -3.26
N VAL A 239 12.70 12.55 -3.22
CA VAL A 239 13.46 12.03 -2.08
C VAL A 239 14.61 12.96 -1.73
N ALA A 240 15.41 13.38 -2.73
CA ALA A 240 16.52 14.31 -2.55
C ALA A 240 16.07 15.70 -2.05
N ASN A 241 14.89 16.16 -2.47
CA ASN A 241 14.33 17.41 -1.98
C ASN A 241 13.87 17.30 -0.53
N VAL A 242 13.16 16.21 -0.18
CA VAL A 242 12.70 15.95 1.18
C VAL A 242 13.90 15.83 2.14
N SER A 243 15.01 15.19 1.74
CA SER A 243 16.19 15.01 2.59
C SER A 243 16.76 16.32 3.13
N LYS A 244 16.65 17.41 2.36
CA LYS A 244 17.12 18.76 2.76
C LYS A 244 16.25 19.38 3.85
N LEU A 245 14.99 18.95 3.96
CA LEU A 245 13.98 19.48 4.86
C LEU A 245 13.92 18.72 6.20
N ILE A 246 14.79 17.71 6.36
CA ILE A 246 14.88 16.91 7.59
C ILE A 246 15.77 17.64 8.61
N ARG A 247 15.29 17.70 9.86
CA ARG A 247 16.09 18.23 10.99
C ARG A 247 17.21 17.27 11.40
N PRO A 248 18.21 17.73 12.16
CA PRO A 248 19.17 16.83 12.76
C PRO A 248 18.50 15.70 13.54
N ARG A 249 19.01 14.46 13.41
CA ARG A 249 18.48 13.22 13.99
C ARG A 249 17.03 12.93 13.54
N GLY A 250 16.66 13.41 12.34
CA GLY A 250 15.39 13.10 11.72
C GLY A 250 15.46 11.86 10.83
N ASN A 251 14.32 11.50 10.27
CA ASN A 251 14.13 10.28 9.50
C ASN A 251 13.56 10.63 8.11
N LEU A 252 14.11 10.01 7.08
CA LEU A 252 13.59 10.02 5.72
C LEU A 252 13.11 8.62 5.36
N VAL A 253 11.83 8.47 5.03
CA VAL A 253 11.24 7.17 4.69
C VAL A 253 10.78 7.13 3.25
N LEU A 254 11.10 6.02 2.58
CA LEU A 254 10.70 5.72 1.21
C LEU A 254 9.42 4.88 1.25
N VAL A 255 8.30 5.53 0.97
CA VAL A 255 6.97 4.89 0.88
C VAL A 255 6.64 4.59 -0.59
N GLY A 256 6.99 5.53 -1.48
CA GLY A 256 6.86 5.36 -2.92
C GLY A 256 7.92 4.42 -3.49
N VAL A 257 7.53 3.60 -4.47
CA VAL A 257 8.44 2.66 -5.14
C VAL A 257 9.02 3.31 -6.39
N SER A 258 10.33 3.55 -6.39
CA SER A 258 11.04 4.04 -7.57
C SER A 258 11.29 2.94 -8.59
N PRO A 259 11.41 3.27 -9.89
CA PRO A 259 11.78 2.30 -10.92
C PRO A 259 13.11 1.62 -10.62
N GLN A 260 13.23 0.34 -11.03
CA GLN A 260 14.48 -0.41 -10.89
C GLN A 260 15.66 0.32 -11.55
N GLY A 261 16.79 0.36 -10.87
CA GLY A 261 17.99 1.07 -11.34
C GLY A 261 18.01 2.56 -11.02
N SER A 262 16.98 3.12 -10.38
CA SER A 262 17.00 4.48 -9.87
C SER A 262 18.12 4.66 -8.86
N SER A 263 18.75 5.85 -8.89
CA SER A 263 19.76 6.25 -7.90
C SER A 263 19.29 7.49 -7.14
N LEU A 264 19.71 7.61 -5.90
CA LEU A 264 19.33 8.71 -5.01
C LEU A 264 20.48 9.72 -4.89
N PRO A 265 20.31 10.97 -5.40
CA PRO A 265 21.30 12.03 -5.24
C PRO A 265 21.14 12.70 -3.86
N VAL A 266 21.52 12.03 -2.79
CA VAL A 266 21.51 12.58 -1.43
C VAL A 266 22.87 13.22 -1.14
N ASP A 267 22.85 14.39 -0.48
CA ASP A 267 24.07 15.01 0.04
C ASP A 267 24.58 14.20 1.23
N LEU A 268 25.71 13.50 1.03
CA LEU A 268 26.31 12.66 2.05
C LEU A 268 26.86 13.47 3.24
N TYR A 269 27.23 14.74 3.02
CA TYR A 269 27.64 15.62 4.10
C TYR A 269 26.47 15.91 5.03
N ASP A 270 25.33 16.31 4.48
CA ASP A 270 24.10 16.56 5.25
C ASP A 270 23.63 15.29 5.97
N LEU A 271 23.62 14.14 5.29
CA LEU A 271 23.25 12.86 5.89
C LEU A 271 24.10 12.55 7.14
N HIS A 272 25.43 12.75 6.99
CA HIS A 272 26.39 12.49 8.07
C HIS A 272 26.26 13.50 9.22
N TYR A 273 26.31 14.79 8.91
CA TYR A 273 26.37 15.85 9.96
C TYR A 273 25.03 16.12 10.63
N LYS A 274 23.92 15.82 9.96
CA LYS A 274 22.59 15.86 10.58
C LYS A 274 22.18 14.55 11.23
N GLU A 275 22.99 13.48 11.14
CA GLU A 275 22.65 12.14 11.68
C GLU A 275 21.27 11.65 11.15
N ILE A 276 21.01 11.83 9.84
CA ILE A 276 19.72 11.45 9.23
C ILE A 276 19.69 9.93 9.01
N THR A 277 18.58 9.30 9.42
CA THR A 277 18.27 7.91 9.06
C THR A 277 17.45 7.88 7.78
N LEU A 278 17.90 7.11 6.78
CA LEU A 278 17.15 6.79 5.57
C LEU A 278 16.66 5.35 5.65
N SER A 279 15.37 5.14 5.50
CA SER A 279 14.73 3.83 5.64
C SER A 279 13.81 3.52 4.48
N GLY A 280 13.74 2.24 4.09
CA GLY A 280 12.74 1.68 3.21
C GLY A 280 12.32 0.30 3.72
N ALA A 281 11.09 -0.11 3.42
CA ALA A 281 10.58 -1.44 3.71
C ALA A 281 10.07 -2.11 2.44
N PHE A 282 10.01 -3.42 2.46
CA PHE A 282 9.46 -4.20 1.36
C PHE A 282 8.15 -4.85 1.77
N GLY A 283 7.05 -4.42 1.11
CA GLY A 283 5.71 -4.98 1.28
C GLY A 283 5.13 -4.83 2.68
N ALA A 284 4.10 -5.60 2.94
CA ALA A 284 3.33 -5.54 4.19
C ALA A 284 4.09 -6.06 5.43
N GLY A 285 5.15 -6.86 5.26
CA GLY A 285 5.85 -7.50 6.39
C GLY A 285 4.88 -8.26 7.30
N ASN A 286 5.01 -8.06 8.61
CA ASN A 286 4.11 -8.63 9.63
C ASN A 286 2.96 -7.66 10.01
N ALA A 287 2.78 -6.55 9.28
CA ALA A 287 1.90 -5.47 9.69
C ALA A 287 0.43 -5.62 9.25
N PHE A 288 0.05 -6.72 8.58
CA PHE A 288 -1.30 -6.85 8.02
C PHE A 288 -2.39 -6.89 9.11
N GLY A 289 -2.15 -7.60 10.22
CA GLY A 289 -3.07 -7.60 11.36
C GLY A 289 -3.24 -6.21 11.97
N GLU A 290 -2.13 -5.50 12.20
CA GLU A 290 -2.13 -4.11 12.67
C GLU A 290 -2.87 -3.18 11.70
N ALA A 291 -2.75 -3.42 10.38
CA ALA A 291 -3.47 -2.64 9.38
C ALA A 291 -5.00 -2.81 9.50
N LEU A 292 -5.49 -4.05 9.67
CA LEU A 292 -6.91 -4.31 9.90
C LEU A 292 -7.44 -3.63 11.18
N GLU A 293 -6.63 -3.56 12.23
CA GLU A 293 -6.98 -2.87 13.48
C GLU A 293 -6.91 -1.34 13.35
N THR A 294 -6.07 -0.82 12.45
CA THR A 294 -5.89 0.61 12.21
C THR A 294 -6.97 1.19 11.29
N LEU A 295 -7.41 0.45 10.27
CA LEU A 295 -8.40 0.91 9.29
C LEU A 295 -9.62 1.60 9.91
N PRO A 296 -10.27 1.05 10.96
CA PRO A 296 -11.44 1.69 11.58
C PRO A 296 -11.18 3.08 12.19
N ARG A 297 -9.91 3.42 12.46
CA ARG A 297 -9.51 4.71 13.02
C ARG A 297 -9.23 5.77 11.95
N LEU A 298 -9.10 5.34 10.68
CA LEU A 298 -8.87 6.23 9.55
C LEU A 298 -10.20 6.63 8.90
N ASN A 299 -10.30 7.88 8.47
CA ASN A 299 -11.44 8.32 7.68
C ASN A 299 -11.20 8.00 6.20
N LEU A 300 -11.82 6.92 5.70
CA LEU A 300 -11.68 6.43 4.32
C LEU A 300 -12.80 6.94 3.39
N GLU A 301 -13.67 7.84 3.85
CA GLU A 301 -14.77 8.37 3.04
C GLU A 301 -14.24 9.02 1.75
N GLY A 302 -14.80 8.63 0.60
CA GLY A 302 -14.43 9.17 -0.71
C GLY A 302 -13.07 8.72 -1.26
N VAL A 303 -12.33 7.85 -0.57
CA VAL A 303 -11.04 7.30 -1.05
C VAL A 303 -11.25 6.44 -2.29
N VAL A 304 -12.29 5.61 -2.32
CA VAL A 304 -12.66 4.83 -3.51
C VAL A 304 -13.27 5.77 -4.54
N SER A 305 -12.52 6.02 -5.61
CA SER A 305 -12.84 6.95 -6.68
C SER A 305 -13.64 6.29 -7.82
N GLY A 306 -13.69 4.98 -7.85
CA GLY A 306 -14.48 4.22 -8.82
C GLY A 306 -14.47 2.72 -8.53
N ARG A 307 -15.58 2.07 -8.87
CA ARG A 307 -15.80 0.63 -8.75
C ARG A 307 -16.23 0.08 -10.11
N TYR A 308 -15.59 -0.98 -10.53
CA TYR A 308 -15.75 -1.55 -11.86
C TYR A 308 -16.00 -3.07 -11.78
N PRO A 309 -16.90 -3.60 -12.61
CA PRO A 309 -17.03 -5.04 -12.78
C PRO A 309 -15.79 -5.62 -13.46
N LEU A 310 -15.62 -6.94 -13.38
CA LEU A 310 -14.44 -7.65 -13.89
C LEU A 310 -14.18 -7.37 -15.37
N GLU A 311 -15.24 -7.27 -16.17
CA GLU A 311 -15.17 -7.02 -17.62
C GLU A 311 -14.58 -5.66 -17.98
N LYS A 312 -14.55 -4.75 -17.03
CA LYS A 312 -14.01 -3.40 -17.20
C LYS A 312 -12.64 -3.20 -16.55
N THR A 313 -11.91 -4.27 -16.25
CA THR A 313 -10.60 -4.20 -15.60
C THR A 313 -9.60 -3.36 -16.41
N GLU A 314 -9.56 -3.50 -17.75
CA GLU A 314 -8.68 -2.70 -18.60
C GLU A 314 -9.02 -1.20 -18.51
N GLU A 315 -10.32 -0.84 -18.60
CA GLU A 315 -10.81 0.54 -18.43
C GLU A 315 -10.42 1.08 -17.05
N ALA A 316 -10.65 0.31 -15.99
CA ALA A 316 -10.34 0.69 -14.62
C ALA A 316 -8.83 0.93 -14.41
N MET A 317 -7.98 0.08 -14.99
CA MET A 317 -6.52 0.24 -14.93
C MET A 317 -6.07 1.50 -15.68
N ALA A 318 -6.64 1.78 -16.85
CA ALA A 318 -6.34 2.99 -17.62
C ALA A 318 -6.73 4.26 -16.85
N VAL A 319 -7.93 4.26 -16.21
CA VAL A 319 -8.38 5.38 -15.37
C VAL A 319 -7.48 5.53 -14.13
N SER A 320 -7.13 4.43 -13.46
CA SER A 320 -6.20 4.45 -12.33
C SER A 320 -4.84 5.04 -12.72
N ALA A 321 -4.29 4.65 -13.86
CA ALA A 321 -3.01 5.14 -14.39
C ALA A 321 -3.05 6.64 -14.73
N SER A 322 -4.22 7.23 -15.02
CA SER A 322 -4.35 8.66 -15.30
C SER A 322 -4.10 9.56 -14.08
N GLY A 323 -4.13 8.99 -12.88
CA GLY A 323 -3.89 9.71 -11.63
C GLY A 323 -5.01 10.68 -11.23
N VAL A 324 -6.21 10.57 -11.79
CA VAL A 324 -7.33 11.48 -11.46
C VAL A 324 -7.90 11.22 -10.08
N GLY A 325 -8.12 9.94 -9.72
CA GLY A 325 -8.66 9.52 -8.40
C GLY A 325 -7.58 9.10 -7.41
N VAL A 326 -7.99 8.43 -6.33
CA VAL A 326 -7.12 7.88 -5.30
C VAL A 326 -7.05 6.36 -5.39
N LYS A 327 -8.20 5.68 -5.29
CA LYS A 327 -8.30 4.22 -5.34
C LYS A 327 -9.41 3.77 -6.27
N TYR A 328 -9.14 2.77 -7.08
CA TYR A 328 -10.11 2.13 -7.95
C TYR A 328 -10.20 0.65 -7.58
N MET A 329 -11.43 0.13 -7.62
CA MET A 329 -11.75 -1.24 -7.20
C MET A 329 -12.30 -2.06 -8.36
N ILE A 330 -11.90 -3.31 -8.44
CA ILE A 330 -12.55 -4.33 -9.23
C ILE A 330 -13.47 -5.14 -8.31
N ALA A 331 -14.72 -5.24 -8.68
CA ALA A 331 -15.76 -6.04 -7.99
C ALA A 331 -16.18 -7.22 -8.90
N PRO A 332 -15.49 -8.36 -8.80
CA PRO A 332 -15.61 -9.42 -9.81
C PRO A 332 -16.96 -10.15 -9.79
N ASN A 333 -17.69 -10.03 -8.70
CA ASN A 333 -18.95 -10.74 -8.47
C ASN A 333 -20.19 -9.82 -8.46
N ASP A 334 -20.03 -8.56 -8.91
CA ASP A 334 -21.16 -7.62 -9.07
C ASP A 334 -21.83 -7.77 -10.43
#